data_013cee5353e7962b07a2b3dad0d46069
#
_entry.id   013cee5353e7962b07a2b3dad0d46069
#
_cell.length_a   1.000
_cell.length_b   1.000
_cell.length_c   1.000
_cell.angle_alpha   90.00
_cell.angle_beta   90.00
_cell.angle_gamma   90.00
#
_symmetry.space_group_name_H-M   'P 1'
#
loop_
_entity.id
_entity.type
_entity.pdbx_description
1 polymer ?
#
loop_
_entity_poly.entity_id
_entity_poly.type
_entity_poly.pdbx_seq_one_letter_code
_entity_poly.pdbx_strand_id
1 'polypeptide(L)'
;MTKEDLDANFETKYANVIRWQVLQNLIAMQYQITIEKDDVKNHLVSLFIGQSGMDEADPESAKRALVFVEEFMENAENAEQVNSVVEHLHNKKLVELFETKFKVESTPINYMDFVKILYPAPEQLAKAVEEAED
;
A
#
# COMPACT_ATOMS: atom_id res chain seq x y z
N MET A 1 8.49 -30.89 -2.72
CA MET A 1 7.24 -30.14 -2.95
C MET A 1 6.44 -30.90 -4.00
N THR A 2 5.32 -31.45 -3.60
CA THR A 2 4.44 -32.20 -4.52
C THR A 2 3.51 -31.22 -5.27
N LYS A 3 2.87 -31.71 -6.34
CA LYS A 3 1.86 -30.91 -7.08
C LYS A 3 0.69 -30.55 -6.17
N GLU A 4 0.30 -31.46 -5.28
CA GLU A 4 -0.76 -31.24 -4.29
C GLU A 4 -0.38 -30.16 -3.26
N ASP A 5 0.88 -30.08 -2.84
CA ASP A 5 1.38 -29.00 -1.96
C ASP A 5 1.39 -27.63 -2.68
N LEU A 6 1.65 -27.63 -3.97
CA LEU A 6 1.59 -26.43 -4.80
C LEU A 6 0.16 -25.94 -4.99
N ASP A 7 -0.77 -26.84 -5.25
CA ASP A 7 -2.20 -26.51 -5.43
C ASP A 7 -2.81 -26.00 -4.11
N ALA A 8 -2.54 -26.65 -2.98
CA ALA A 8 -2.99 -26.19 -1.67
C ALA A 8 -2.41 -24.84 -1.26
N ASN A 9 -1.12 -24.59 -1.53
CA ASN A 9 -0.49 -23.30 -1.31
C ASN A 9 -1.02 -22.22 -2.25
N PHE A 10 -1.34 -22.59 -3.50
CA PHE A 10 -1.94 -21.70 -4.47
C PHE A 10 -3.31 -21.24 -4.00
N GLU A 11 -4.21 -22.17 -3.64
CA GLU A 11 -5.54 -21.83 -3.18
C GLU A 11 -5.54 -20.96 -1.92
N THR A 12 -4.65 -21.24 -0.96
CA THR A 12 -4.65 -20.52 0.33
C THR A 12 -3.97 -19.16 0.24
N LYS A 13 -2.82 -19.07 -0.42
CA LYS A 13 -2.05 -17.82 -0.48
C LYS A 13 -2.53 -16.88 -1.59
N TYR A 14 -2.74 -17.42 -2.77
CA TYR A 14 -3.09 -16.59 -3.93
C TYR A 14 -4.56 -16.22 -3.98
N ALA A 15 -5.45 -17.10 -3.53
CA ALA A 15 -6.88 -16.78 -3.44
C ALA A 15 -7.13 -15.59 -2.51
N ASN A 16 -6.46 -15.52 -1.37
CA ASN A 16 -6.58 -14.40 -0.44
C ASN A 16 -6.03 -13.10 -1.03
N VAL A 17 -4.92 -13.15 -1.75
CA VAL A 17 -4.35 -11.98 -2.43
C VAL A 17 -5.30 -11.47 -3.52
N ILE A 18 -5.86 -12.38 -4.32
CA ILE A 18 -6.81 -12.03 -5.38
C ILE A 18 -8.10 -11.45 -4.78
N ARG A 19 -8.66 -12.07 -3.74
CA ARG A 19 -9.84 -11.56 -3.02
C ARG A 19 -9.60 -10.17 -2.45
N TRP A 20 -8.45 -9.95 -1.83
CA TRP A 20 -8.06 -8.65 -1.31
C TRP A 20 -7.97 -7.61 -2.42
N GLN A 21 -7.35 -7.94 -3.54
CA GLN A 21 -7.21 -7.06 -4.70
C GLN A 21 -8.57 -6.68 -5.32
N VAL A 22 -9.47 -7.66 -5.46
CA VAL A 22 -10.83 -7.43 -5.92
C VAL A 22 -11.60 -6.53 -4.94
N LEU A 23 -11.48 -6.78 -3.63
CA LEU A 23 -12.11 -5.98 -2.59
C LEU A 23 -11.60 -4.54 -2.60
N GLN A 24 -10.30 -4.33 -2.72
CA GLN A 24 -9.70 -3.00 -2.84
C GLN A 24 -10.26 -2.25 -4.06
N ASN A 25 -10.36 -2.91 -5.20
CA ASN A 25 -10.90 -2.31 -6.42
C ASN A 25 -12.38 -1.94 -6.26
N LEU A 26 -13.18 -2.81 -5.67
CA LEU A 26 -14.60 -2.54 -5.41
C LEU A 26 -14.79 -1.36 -4.46
N ILE A 27 -14.00 -1.28 -3.39
CA ILE A 27 -14.03 -0.16 -2.44
C ILE A 27 -13.60 1.13 -3.13
N ALA A 28 -12.52 1.09 -3.91
CA ALA A 28 -12.05 2.25 -4.65
C ALA A 28 -13.11 2.79 -5.63
N MET A 29 -13.82 1.90 -6.32
CA MET A 29 -14.90 2.27 -7.22
C MET A 29 -16.11 2.84 -6.45
N GLN A 30 -16.51 2.22 -5.37
CA GLN A 30 -17.68 2.63 -4.57
C GLN A 30 -17.49 4.00 -3.93
N TYR A 31 -16.31 4.29 -3.42
CA TYR A 31 -15.95 5.56 -2.77
C TYR A 31 -15.24 6.54 -3.69
N GLN A 32 -15.14 6.22 -4.99
CA GLN A 32 -14.51 7.08 -6.00
C GLN A 32 -13.09 7.51 -5.62
N ILE A 33 -12.30 6.56 -5.13
CA ILE A 33 -10.89 6.80 -4.81
C ILE A 33 -10.12 6.89 -6.13
N THR A 34 -9.67 8.08 -6.45
CA THR A 34 -8.84 8.36 -7.63
C THR A 34 -7.56 9.07 -7.22
N ILE A 35 -6.49 8.78 -7.95
CA ILE A 35 -5.21 9.48 -7.81
C ILE A 35 -5.02 10.35 -9.04
N GLU A 36 -5.01 11.64 -8.83
CA GLU A 36 -4.78 12.62 -9.89
C GLU A 36 -3.29 12.88 -10.08
N LYS A 37 -2.93 13.39 -11.26
CA LYS A 37 -1.52 13.74 -11.56
C LYS A 37 -0.96 14.75 -10.56
N ASP A 38 -1.78 15.67 -10.09
CA ASP A 38 -1.41 16.67 -9.09
C ASP A 38 -1.13 16.06 -7.71
N ASP A 39 -1.84 14.99 -7.32
CA ASP A 39 -1.57 14.27 -6.08
C ASP A 39 -0.16 13.66 -6.10
N VAL A 40 0.20 13.03 -7.22
CA VAL A 40 1.54 12.45 -7.43
C VAL A 40 2.61 13.53 -7.42
N LYS A 41 2.36 14.63 -8.12
CA LYS A 41 3.28 15.76 -8.21
C LYS A 41 3.56 16.37 -6.84
N ASN A 42 2.52 16.66 -6.08
CA ASN A 42 2.65 17.23 -4.73
C ASN A 42 3.40 16.28 -3.77
N HIS A 43 3.14 14.99 -3.86
CA HIS A 43 3.85 14.00 -3.06
C HIS A 43 5.34 13.95 -3.41
N LEU A 44 5.68 13.92 -4.69
CA LEU A 44 7.07 13.92 -5.16
C LEU A 44 7.81 15.21 -4.79
N VAL A 45 7.14 16.37 -4.87
CA VAL A 45 7.71 17.65 -4.43
C VAL A 45 8.07 17.61 -2.95
N SER A 46 7.16 17.14 -2.10
CA SER A 46 7.41 17.01 -0.66
C SER A 46 8.56 16.06 -0.36
N LEU A 47 8.64 14.93 -1.06
CA LEU A 47 9.75 13.99 -0.92
C LEU A 47 11.08 14.61 -1.36
N PHE A 48 11.11 15.30 -2.47
CA PHE A 48 12.31 15.94 -3.00
C PHE A 48 12.85 17.02 -2.06
N ILE A 49 11.97 17.89 -1.55
CA ILE A 49 12.33 18.93 -0.58
C ILE A 49 12.89 18.28 0.70
N GLY A 50 12.19 17.27 1.24
CA GLY A 50 12.62 16.57 2.45
C GLY A 50 13.97 15.86 2.32
N GLN A 51 14.24 15.26 1.17
CA GLN A 51 15.53 14.58 0.91
C GLN A 51 16.68 15.54 0.61
N SER A 52 16.39 16.66 -0.04
CA SER A 52 17.40 17.64 -0.43
C SER A 52 17.81 18.59 0.70
N GLY A 53 17.11 18.53 1.85
CA GLY A 53 17.35 19.45 2.96
C GLY A 53 17.04 20.93 2.62
N MET A 54 16.19 21.13 1.60
CA MET A 54 15.72 22.45 1.22
C MET A 54 14.69 22.96 2.22
N ASP A 55 14.59 24.26 2.36
CA ASP A 55 13.56 24.87 3.21
C ASP A 55 12.22 24.84 2.48
N GLU A 56 11.26 24.12 3.04
CA GLU A 56 9.89 24.03 2.52
C GLU A 56 9.19 25.39 2.47
N ALA A 57 9.60 26.29 3.34
CA ALA A 57 9.04 27.64 3.40
C ALA A 57 9.65 28.61 2.35
N ASP A 58 10.73 28.22 1.68
CA ASP A 58 11.37 29.04 0.66
C ASP A 58 10.70 28.86 -0.73
N PRO A 59 10.09 29.94 -1.30
CA PRO A 59 9.42 29.86 -2.60
C PRO A 59 10.33 29.45 -3.77
N GLU A 60 11.60 29.76 -3.71
CA GLU A 60 12.56 29.37 -4.77
C GLU A 60 12.87 27.86 -4.71
N SER A 61 12.96 27.30 -3.52
CA SER A 61 13.12 25.85 -3.33
C SER A 61 11.89 25.09 -3.86
N ALA A 62 10.68 25.59 -3.58
CA ALA A 62 9.44 25.01 -4.08
C ALA A 62 9.37 25.03 -5.61
N LYS A 63 9.76 26.12 -6.25
CA LYS A 63 9.80 26.23 -7.72
C LYS A 63 10.80 25.27 -8.35
N ARG A 64 12.00 25.14 -7.79
CA ARG A 64 13.03 24.21 -8.28
C ARG A 64 12.56 22.76 -8.15
N ALA A 65 11.95 22.43 -7.03
CA ALA A 65 11.36 21.11 -6.80
C ALA A 65 10.25 20.81 -7.81
N LEU A 66 9.39 21.77 -8.11
CA LEU A 66 8.32 21.62 -9.09
C LEU A 66 8.86 21.32 -10.49
N VAL A 67 9.81 22.12 -10.97
CA VAL A 67 10.44 21.90 -12.29
C VAL A 67 11.08 20.54 -12.38
N PHE A 68 11.85 20.15 -11.35
CA PHE A 68 12.49 18.85 -11.29
C PHE A 68 11.47 17.70 -11.33
N VAL A 69 10.41 17.80 -10.54
CA VAL A 69 9.36 16.77 -10.48
C VAL A 69 8.59 16.69 -11.80
N GLU A 70 8.32 17.79 -12.47
CA GLU A 70 7.69 17.78 -13.79
C GLU A 70 8.55 17.04 -14.82
N GLU A 71 9.83 17.36 -14.90
CA GLU A 71 10.78 16.67 -15.77
C GLU A 71 10.90 15.18 -15.41
N PHE A 72 10.92 14.86 -14.11
CA PHE A 72 10.97 13.50 -13.62
C PHE A 72 9.75 12.69 -14.05
N MET A 73 8.55 13.27 -13.94
CA MET A 73 7.29 12.61 -14.32
C MET A 73 7.12 12.44 -15.84
N GLU A 74 7.70 13.33 -16.63
CA GLU A 74 7.64 13.27 -18.10
C GLU A 74 8.64 12.29 -18.69
N ASN A 75 9.68 11.92 -17.94
CA ASN A 75 10.67 10.97 -18.41
C ASN A 75 10.14 9.53 -18.34
N ALA A 76 10.06 8.87 -19.48
CA ALA A 76 9.61 7.49 -19.59
C ALA A 76 10.45 6.48 -18.79
N GLU A 77 11.72 6.78 -18.53
CA GLU A 77 12.60 5.93 -17.72
C GLU A 77 12.15 5.86 -16.25
N ASN A 78 11.43 6.88 -15.79
CA ASN A 78 10.94 6.96 -14.41
C ASN A 78 9.49 6.45 -14.24
N ALA A 79 8.91 5.87 -15.28
CA ALA A 79 7.51 5.42 -15.26
C ALA A 79 7.22 4.41 -14.14
N GLU A 80 8.14 3.51 -13.85
CA GLU A 80 7.99 2.54 -12.73
C GLU A 80 7.97 3.23 -11.38
N GLN A 81 8.84 4.21 -11.15
CA GLN A 81 8.87 4.98 -9.91
C GLN A 81 7.60 5.80 -9.73
N VAL A 82 7.12 6.42 -10.80
CA VAL A 82 5.86 7.17 -10.80
C VAL A 82 4.67 6.25 -10.48
N ASN A 83 4.61 5.07 -11.08
CA ASN A 83 3.57 4.08 -10.80
C ASN A 83 3.62 3.59 -9.34
N SER A 84 4.81 3.37 -8.79
CA SER A 84 4.97 3.00 -7.37
C SER A 84 4.44 4.09 -6.44
N VAL A 85 4.62 5.36 -6.78
CA VAL A 85 4.05 6.48 -6.03
C VAL A 85 2.53 6.50 -6.14
N VAL A 86 1.97 6.25 -7.32
CA VAL A 86 0.52 6.14 -7.52
C VAL A 86 -0.07 5.04 -6.64
N GLU A 87 0.53 3.86 -6.64
CA GLU A 87 0.10 2.73 -5.78
C GLU A 87 0.20 3.07 -4.29
N HIS A 88 1.29 3.71 -3.89
CA HIS A 88 1.46 4.16 -2.50
C HIS A 88 0.37 5.15 -2.08
N LEU A 89 0.07 6.14 -2.90
CA LEU A 89 -0.99 7.12 -2.63
C LEU A 89 -2.38 6.49 -2.64
N HIS A 90 -2.63 5.54 -3.54
CA HIS A 90 -3.87 4.78 -3.56
C HIS A 90 -4.07 3.99 -2.27
N ASN A 91 -3.04 3.26 -1.83
CA ASN A 91 -3.07 2.52 -0.57
C ASN A 91 -3.26 3.46 0.64
N LYS A 92 -2.60 4.61 0.63
CA LYS A 92 -2.76 5.62 1.67
C LYS A 92 -4.20 6.13 1.75
N LYS A 93 -4.81 6.47 0.63
CA LYS A 93 -6.23 6.90 0.58
C LYS A 93 -7.18 5.79 1.04
N LEU A 94 -6.90 4.52 0.71
CA LEU A 94 -7.66 3.38 1.20
C LEU A 94 -7.57 3.25 2.72
N VAL A 95 -6.38 3.34 3.30
CA VAL A 95 -6.17 3.27 4.76
C VAL A 95 -6.89 4.42 5.46
N GLU A 96 -6.79 5.64 4.97
CA GLU A 96 -7.51 6.80 5.49
C GLU A 96 -9.03 6.61 5.42
N LEU A 97 -9.54 6.01 4.35
CA LEU A 97 -10.94 5.65 4.22
C LEU A 97 -11.36 4.62 5.27
N PHE A 98 -10.56 3.57 5.49
CA PHE A 98 -10.83 2.57 6.51
C PHE A 98 -10.86 3.17 7.92
N GLU A 99 -9.93 4.05 8.23
CA GLU A 99 -9.88 4.75 9.53
C GLU A 99 -11.10 5.65 9.77
N THR A 100 -11.62 6.28 8.72
CA THR A 100 -12.76 7.20 8.83
C THR A 100 -14.13 6.51 8.76
N LYS A 101 -14.25 5.43 8.00
CA LYS A 101 -15.53 4.73 7.74
C LYS A 101 -15.74 3.48 8.58
N PHE A 102 -14.66 2.85 9.02
CA PHE A 102 -14.71 1.62 9.81
C PHE A 102 -14.09 1.88 11.18
N LYS A 103 -14.64 1.20 12.20
CA LYS A 103 -14.05 1.21 13.52
C LYS A 103 -12.77 0.38 13.53
N VAL A 104 -11.62 1.03 13.60
CA VAL A 104 -10.33 0.38 13.73
C VAL A 104 -9.98 0.25 15.20
N GLU A 105 -9.78 -0.98 15.67
CA GLU A 105 -9.26 -1.25 17.00
C GLU A 105 -7.74 -1.41 16.93
N SER A 106 -7.04 -0.56 17.67
CA SER A 106 -5.60 -0.64 17.79
C SER A 106 -5.22 -1.36 19.07
N THR A 107 -4.60 -2.52 18.94
CA THR A 107 -4.11 -3.30 20.09
C THR A 107 -2.58 -3.26 20.07
N PRO A 108 -1.95 -2.72 21.13
CA PRO A 108 -0.50 -2.76 21.22
C PRO A 108 -0.03 -4.21 21.43
N ILE A 109 0.87 -4.65 20.58
CA ILE A 109 1.51 -5.96 20.66
C ILE A 109 3.04 -5.81 20.64
N ASN A 110 3.73 -6.75 21.27
CA ASN A 110 5.18 -6.78 21.18
C ASN A 110 5.65 -7.33 19.81
N TYR A 111 6.90 -7.09 19.48
CA TYR A 111 7.47 -7.50 18.20
C TYR A 111 7.36 -9.01 17.93
N MET A 112 7.56 -9.84 18.95
CA MET A 112 7.49 -11.29 18.81
C MET A 112 6.08 -11.80 18.49
N ASP A 113 5.06 -11.21 19.10
CA ASP A 113 3.67 -11.53 18.84
C ASP A 113 3.23 -11.03 17.46
N PHE A 114 3.72 -9.87 17.03
CA PHE A 114 3.53 -9.35 15.69
C PHE A 114 4.10 -10.29 14.62
N VAL A 115 5.31 -10.80 14.83
CA VAL A 115 5.93 -11.78 13.92
C VAL A 115 5.13 -13.08 13.84
N LYS A 116 4.56 -13.55 14.95
CA LYS A 116 3.68 -14.73 14.97
C LYS A 116 2.40 -14.55 14.18
N ILE A 117 1.84 -13.33 14.16
CA ILE A 117 0.65 -12.99 13.36
C ILE A 117 0.99 -12.98 11.87
N LEU A 118 2.14 -12.41 11.48
CA LEU A 118 2.59 -12.37 10.09
C LEU A 118 3.01 -13.73 9.55
N TYR A 119 3.64 -14.53 10.39
CA TYR A 119 4.18 -15.84 10.04
C TYR A 119 3.69 -16.89 11.06
N PRO A 120 2.41 -17.27 11.03
CA PRO A 120 1.88 -18.27 11.94
C PRO A 120 2.55 -19.62 11.68
N ALA A 121 2.87 -20.32 12.76
CA ALA A 121 3.39 -21.68 12.66
C ALA A 121 2.37 -22.60 11.97
N PRO A 122 2.79 -23.63 11.22
CA PRO A 122 1.88 -24.52 10.50
C PRO A 122 0.77 -25.13 11.36
N GLU A 123 1.06 -25.39 12.62
CA GLU A 123 0.10 -25.92 13.59
C GLU A 123 -1.01 -24.91 13.96
N GLN A 124 -0.70 -23.62 13.92
CA GLN A 124 -1.68 -22.54 14.21
C GLN A 124 -2.58 -22.27 13.02
N LEU A 125 -2.03 -22.42 11.81
CA LEU A 125 -2.83 -22.33 10.57
C LEU A 125 -3.85 -23.46 10.49
N ALA A 126 -3.48 -24.68 10.86
CA ALA A 126 -4.40 -25.82 10.89
C ALA A 126 -5.56 -25.59 11.86
N LYS A 127 -5.30 -25.06 13.07
CA LYS A 127 -6.34 -24.74 14.04
C LYS A 127 -7.26 -23.61 13.59
N ALA A 128 -6.71 -22.56 12.95
CA ALA A 128 -7.49 -21.44 12.45
C ALA A 128 -8.44 -21.86 11.30
N VAL A 129 -8.02 -22.83 10.48
CA VAL A 129 -8.86 -23.41 9.44
C VAL A 129 -9.98 -24.26 10.02
N GLU A 130 -9.69 -25.06 11.06
CA GLU A 130 -10.66 -25.92 11.74
C GLU A 130 -11.72 -25.11 12.49
N GLU A 131 -11.35 -23.97 13.11
CA GLU A 131 -12.27 -23.04 13.75
C GLU A 131 -13.12 -22.22 12.75
N ALA A 132 -12.66 -22.04 11.52
CA ALA A 132 -13.38 -21.31 10.48
C ALA A 132 -14.41 -22.18 9.73
N GLU A 133 -14.34 -23.50 9.85
CA GLU A 133 -15.32 -24.45 9.27
C GLU A 133 -16.51 -24.76 10.19
N ASP A 134 -16.45 -24.32 11.42
CA ASP A 134 -17.56 -24.37 12.38
C ASP A 134 -18.34 -23.04 12.35
#